data_d5473a24e9b8002f738d44687b5af99b
#
_entry.id   d5473a24e9b8002f738d44687b5af99b
#
_cell.length_a   1.000
_cell.length_b   1.000
_cell.length_c   1.000
_cell.angle_alpha   90.00
_cell.angle_beta   90.00
_cell.angle_gamma   90.00
#
_symmetry.space_group_name_H-M   'P 1'
#
loop_
_entity.id
_entity.type
_entity.pdbx_description
1 polymer ?
#
loop_
_entity_poly.entity_id
_entity_poly.type
_entity_poly.pdbx_seq_one_letter_code
_entity_poly.pdbx_strand_id
1 'polypeptide(L)'
;MVSSSLGYYQFDHKYMNHHYYELDGQTAVNSRSASLAASRGILLVNSAGNSGSGVWKKIGFPADACHIITAGAVTTDSINTTFSSIGNTADGRVKPDLMAVGFNSMVYDIDGTVVGVNGTSFSCPTLCGAAACLVQAFPNVRPATIIKALQQSADNAAHPDNINGYGIPNVVKAAEWLRNGTELK
;
A
#
# COMPACT_ATOMS: atom_id res chain seq x y z
N MET A 1 -1.31 14.60 0.12
CA MET A 1 -1.52 13.14 0.09
C MET A 1 -1.75 12.66 -1.33
N VAL A 2 -1.31 11.46 -1.70
CA VAL A 2 -1.43 10.91 -3.06
C VAL A 2 -1.92 9.47 -2.97
N SER A 3 -2.92 9.10 -3.78
CA SER A 3 -3.35 7.73 -4.05
C SER A 3 -2.93 7.35 -5.46
N SER A 4 -2.17 6.26 -5.61
CA SER A 4 -1.62 5.80 -6.89
C SER A 4 -1.93 4.32 -7.08
N SER A 5 -2.74 4.01 -8.08
CA SER A 5 -3.06 2.62 -8.46
C SER A 5 -2.28 2.19 -9.71
N LEU A 6 -1.02 2.63 -9.82
CA LEU A 6 -0.14 2.36 -10.94
C LEU A 6 0.93 1.34 -10.55
N GLY A 7 1.36 0.54 -11.53
CA GLY A 7 2.44 -0.42 -11.33
C GLY A 7 3.10 -0.81 -12.65
N TYR A 8 4.42 -0.90 -12.65
CA TYR A 8 5.23 -1.20 -13.83
C TYR A 8 6.30 -2.22 -13.47
N TYR A 9 6.61 -3.16 -14.34
CA TYR A 9 7.77 -4.03 -14.28
C TYR A 9 8.15 -4.57 -15.69
N GLN A 10 7.22 -4.50 -16.65
CA GLN A 10 7.44 -4.89 -18.05
C GLN A 10 7.13 -3.73 -18.97
N PHE A 11 7.89 -3.62 -20.04
CA PHE A 11 7.81 -2.58 -21.05
C PHE A 11 7.85 -3.19 -22.44
N ASP A 12 7.46 -2.43 -23.47
CA ASP A 12 7.49 -2.87 -24.87
C ASP A 12 8.88 -3.29 -25.30
N HIS A 13 9.89 -2.58 -24.84
CA HIS A 13 11.29 -2.92 -25.03
C HIS A 13 11.81 -3.74 -23.84
N LYS A 14 12.09 -5.03 -24.06
CA LYS A 14 12.50 -5.98 -23.01
C LYS A 14 13.73 -5.56 -22.20
N TYR A 15 14.65 -4.77 -22.79
CA TYR A 15 15.83 -4.26 -22.09
C TYR A 15 15.48 -3.21 -21.02
N MET A 16 14.25 -2.68 -21.03
CA MET A 16 13.75 -1.76 -20.01
C MET A 16 13.02 -2.49 -18.86
N ASN A 17 12.81 -3.80 -18.99
CA ASN A 17 12.11 -4.57 -17.97
C ASN A 17 12.89 -4.55 -16.66
N HIS A 18 12.14 -4.37 -15.57
CA HIS A 18 12.69 -4.44 -14.22
C HIS A 18 12.88 -5.88 -13.75
N HIS A 19 13.79 -6.04 -12.80
CA HIS A 19 14.13 -7.31 -12.16
C HIS A 19 13.87 -7.25 -10.64
N TYR A 20 13.77 -8.42 -9.99
CA TYR A 20 13.50 -8.52 -8.54
C TYR A 20 14.53 -7.81 -7.67
N TYR A 21 15.81 -7.81 -8.07
CA TYR A 21 16.89 -7.14 -7.32
C TYR A 21 16.79 -5.62 -7.36
N GLU A 22 15.95 -5.05 -8.23
CA GLU A 22 15.70 -3.61 -8.32
C GLU A 22 14.54 -3.13 -7.43
N LEU A 23 13.85 -4.07 -6.73
CA LEU A 23 12.79 -3.74 -5.78
C LEU A 23 13.39 -3.19 -4.46
N ASP A 24 14.10 -2.09 -4.53
CA ASP A 24 14.88 -1.49 -3.43
C ASP A 24 14.42 -0.06 -3.09
N GLY A 25 13.41 0.46 -3.79
CA GLY A 25 12.90 1.82 -3.63
C GLY A 25 13.80 2.92 -4.18
N GLN A 26 14.93 2.55 -4.83
CA GLN A 26 15.98 3.50 -5.27
C GLN A 26 16.39 3.31 -6.73
N THR A 27 16.39 2.08 -7.25
CA THR A 27 16.85 1.80 -8.62
C THR A 27 15.86 2.32 -9.66
N ALA A 28 14.59 1.97 -9.57
CA ALA A 28 13.58 2.44 -10.51
C ALA A 28 13.27 3.93 -10.35
N VAL A 29 13.16 4.66 -11.47
CA VAL A 29 12.94 6.12 -11.46
C VAL A 29 11.64 6.48 -10.76
N ASN A 30 10.56 5.74 -10.99
CA ASN A 30 9.26 5.96 -10.35
C ASN A 30 9.32 5.67 -8.84
N SER A 31 10.06 4.65 -8.39
CA SER A 31 10.27 4.35 -6.96
C SER A 31 11.08 5.43 -6.27
N ARG A 32 12.15 5.94 -6.91
CA ARG A 32 12.90 7.11 -6.41
C ARG A 32 12.01 8.34 -6.28
N SER A 33 11.17 8.59 -7.28
CA SER A 33 10.25 9.73 -7.28
C SER A 33 9.23 9.63 -6.14
N ALA A 34 8.66 8.44 -5.90
CA ALA A 34 7.74 8.18 -4.81
C ALA A 34 8.44 8.31 -3.44
N SER A 35 9.65 7.76 -3.29
CA SER A 35 10.47 7.89 -2.08
C SER A 35 10.84 9.35 -1.80
N LEU A 36 11.17 10.13 -2.83
CA LEU A 36 11.45 11.56 -2.72
C LEU A 36 10.20 12.34 -2.29
N ALA A 37 9.03 12.04 -2.87
CA ALA A 37 7.77 12.66 -2.47
C ALA A 37 7.47 12.38 -0.98
N ALA A 38 7.65 11.14 -0.54
CA ALA A 38 7.48 10.75 0.86
C ALA A 38 8.46 11.48 1.80
N SER A 39 9.72 11.63 1.40
CA SER A 39 10.73 12.37 2.17
C SER A 39 10.41 13.85 2.32
N ARG A 40 9.61 14.43 1.42
CA ARG A 40 9.11 15.81 1.46
C ARG A 40 7.80 15.96 2.23
N GLY A 41 7.37 14.92 2.94
CA GLY A 41 6.17 14.97 3.77
C GLY A 41 4.86 14.70 3.02
N ILE A 42 4.92 14.10 1.83
CA ILE A 42 3.73 13.65 1.11
C ILE A 42 3.43 12.22 1.54
N LEU A 43 2.27 11.99 2.19
CA LEU A 43 1.78 10.64 2.42
C LEU A 43 1.31 10.06 1.08
N LEU A 44 1.98 8.99 0.64
CA LEU A 44 1.68 8.31 -0.60
C LEU A 44 1.22 6.89 -0.31
N VAL A 45 0.10 6.50 -0.93
CA VAL A 45 -0.42 5.14 -0.93
C VAL A 45 -0.36 4.62 -2.37
N ASN A 46 0.29 3.47 -2.58
CA ASN A 46 0.37 2.82 -3.88
C ASN A 46 -0.15 1.39 -3.83
N SER A 47 -0.82 0.94 -4.89
CA SER A 47 -1.25 -0.44 -5.02
C SER A 47 -0.05 -1.40 -5.14
N ALA A 48 -0.15 -2.59 -4.53
CA ALA A 48 0.90 -3.61 -4.59
C ALA A 48 1.10 -4.19 -6.01
N GLY A 49 0.01 -4.25 -6.78
CA GLY A 49 -0.06 -4.91 -8.07
C GLY A 49 -0.94 -6.18 -8.02
N ASN A 50 -1.27 -6.71 -9.20
CA ASN A 50 -2.19 -7.84 -9.36
C ASN A 50 -1.50 -9.06 -9.98
N SER A 51 -0.21 -9.24 -9.69
CA SER A 51 0.63 -10.31 -10.28
C SER A 51 0.80 -11.53 -9.38
N GLY A 52 0.12 -11.59 -8.22
CA GLY A 52 0.31 -12.62 -7.21
C GLY A 52 0.15 -14.07 -7.72
N SER A 53 -0.80 -14.32 -8.62
CA SER A 53 -0.99 -15.61 -9.30
C SER A 53 -0.19 -15.76 -10.60
N GLY A 54 0.47 -14.70 -11.06
CA GLY A 54 1.27 -14.68 -12.29
C GLY A 54 2.72 -15.12 -12.09
N VAL A 55 3.50 -15.08 -13.17
CA VAL A 55 4.93 -15.43 -13.15
C VAL A 55 5.74 -14.44 -12.29
N TRP A 56 5.42 -13.15 -12.33
CA TRP A 56 6.12 -12.11 -11.57
C TRP A 56 5.91 -12.25 -10.07
N LYS A 57 4.71 -12.51 -9.61
CA LYS A 57 4.27 -12.67 -8.20
C LYS A 57 4.50 -11.47 -7.29
N LYS A 58 5.59 -10.75 -7.46
CA LYS A 58 6.05 -9.67 -6.59
C LYS A 58 5.27 -8.36 -6.81
N ILE A 59 5.42 -7.46 -5.85
CA ILE A 59 4.98 -6.07 -6.01
C ILE A 59 5.61 -5.45 -7.26
N GLY A 60 4.92 -4.46 -7.85
CA GLY A 60 5.45 -3.68 -8.95
C GLY A 60 6.17 -2.41 -8.48
N PHE A 61 6.63 -1.62 -9.43
CA PHE A 61 7.22 -0.31 -9.17
C PHE A 61 6.16 0.78 -9.42
N PRO A 62 5.93 1.75 -8.50
CA PRO A 62 6.73 2.13 -7.34
C PRO A 62 6.28 1.55 -5.98
N ALA A 63 5.62 0.39 -5.92
CA ALA A 63 5.15 -0.17 -4.65
C ALA A 63 6.30 -0.53 -3.68
N ASP A 64 7.52 -0.69 -4.19
CA ASP A 64 8.75 -0.91 -3.41
C ASP A 64 9.34 0.38 -2.79
N ALA A 65 8.79 1.56 -3.11
CA ALA A 65 9.34 2.83 -2.63
C ALA A 65 9.38 2.93 -1.11
N CYS A 66 10.33 3.72 -0.60
CA CYS A 66 10.54 3.93 0.82
C CYS A 66 9.50 4.89 1.40
N HIS A 67 9.08 4.63 2.65
CA HIS A 67 8.22 5.53 3.42
C HIS A 67 6.84 5.81 2.81
N ILE A 68 6.33 4.89 2.00
CA ILE A 68 4.97 4.91 1.45
C ILE A 68 4.14 3.77 2.04
N ILE A 69 2.81 3.82 1.89
CA ILE A 69 1.93 2.67 2.13
C ILE A 69 1.76 1.90 0.82
N THR A 70 2.11 0.63 0.82
CA THR A 70 1.82 -0.29 -0.27
C THR A 70 0.60 -1.13 0.09
N ALA A 71 -0.45 -1.03 -0.71
CA ALA A 71 -1.76 -1.61 -0.45
C ALA A 71 -1.90 -2.99 -1.12
N GLY A 72 -2.04 -4.04 -0.34
CA GLY A 72 -2.47 -5.36 -0.81
C GLY A 72 -3.99 -5.51 -0.75
N ALA A 73 -4.52 -6.60 -1.34
CA ALA A 73 -5.95 -6.83 -1.48
C ALA A 73 -6.44 -8.06 -0.71
N VAL A 74 -7.53 -7.86 0.04
CA VAL A 74 -8.31 -8.92 0.69
C VAL A 74 -9.76 -8.93 0.20
N THR A 75 -10.48 -10.01 0.52
CA THR A 75 -11.94 -10.10 0.40
C THR A 75 -12.63 -9.37 1.56
N THR A 76 -13.96 -9.25 1.52
CA THR A 76 -14.77 -8.75 2.64
C THR A 76 -14.66 -9.62 3.90
N ASP A 77 -14.32 -10.90 3.73
CA ASP A 77 -14.09 -11.84 4.84
C ASP A 77 -12.65 -11.82 5.34
N SER A 78 -11.87 -10.78 4.98
CA SER A 78 -10.47 -10.59 5.37
C SER A 78 -9.50 -11.68 4.88
N ILE A 79 -9.86 -12.39 3.81
CA ILE A 79 -9.03 -13.43 3.19
C ILE A 79 -8.16 -12.79 2.11
N ASN A 80 -6.86 -13.07 2.11
CA ASN A 80 -5.95 -12.61 1.07
C ASN A 80 -6.41 -13.09 -0.31
N THR A 81 -6.33 -12.21 -1.31
CA THR A 81 -6.69 -12.55 -2.70
C THR A 81 -5.48 -13.10 -3.44
N THR A 82 -5.68 -14.14 -4.23
CA THR A 82 -4.60 -14.81 -4.98
C THR A 82 -3.90 -13.89 -5.98
N PHE A 83 -4.59 -12.87 -6.48
CA PHE A 83 -4.02 -11.91 -7.42
C PHE A 83 -3.15 -10.83 -6.74
N SER A 84 -3.35 -10.57 -5.44
CA SER A 84 -2.58 -9.55 -4.74
C SER A 84 -1.10 -9.86 -4.81
N SER A 85 -0.31 -8.93 -5.36
CA SER A 85 1.14 -9.07 -5.43
C SER A 85 1.75 -9.12 -4.04
N ILE A 86 2.76 -9.98 -3.87
CA ILE A 86 3.43 -10.22 -2.59
C ILE A 86 4.81 -9.54 -2.55
N GLY A 87 5.30 -9.29 -1.34
CA GLY A 87 6.66 -8.81 -1.11
C GLY A 87 7.65 -9.98 -1.03
N ASN A 88 8.75 -9.82 -0.41
CA ASN A 88 9.31 -8.59 0.14
C ASN A 88 10.06 -7.79 -0.94
N THR A 89 10.62 -6.63 -0.54
CA THR A 89 11.57 -5.90 -1.39
C THR A 89 12.92 -6.61 -1.46
N ALA A 90 13.78 -6.20 -2.40
CA ALA A 90 15.13 -6.77 -2.55
C ALA A 90 16.03 -6.46 -1.33
N ASP A 91 15.79 -5.33 -0.68
CA ASP A 91 16.48 -4.91 0.55
C ASP A 91 15.82 -5.46 1.85
N GLY A 92 14.86 -6.37 1.73
CA GLY A 92 14.28 -7.13 2.83
C GLY A 92 13.15 -6.45 3.60
N ARG A 93 12.64 -5.27 3.14
CA ARG A 93 11.49 -4.63 3.78
C ARG A 93 10.21 -5.44 3.54
N VAL A 94 9.37 -5.51 4.56
CA VAL A 94 8.03 -6.10 4.46
C VAL A 94 7.18 -5.27 3.50
N LYS A 95 6.59 -5.93 2.51
CA LYS A 95 5.59 -5.41 1.57
C LYS A 95 4.62 -6.55 1.19
N PRO A 96 3.33 -6.25 0.90
CA PRO A 96 2.69 -4.94 1.04
C PRO A 96 2.79 -4.44 2.49
N ASP A 97 2.54 -3.14 2.74
CA ASP A 97 2.49 -2.64 4.12
C ASP A 97 1.18 -3.03 4.80
N LEU A 98 0.05 -2.76 4.15
CA LEU A 98 -1.28 -2.90 4.71
C LEU A 98 -2.24 -3.52 3.69
N MET A 99 -3.32 -4.10 4.21
CA MET A 99 -4.35 -4.75 3.42
C MET A 99 -5.67 -3.98 3.51
N ALA A 100 -6.43 -3.96 2.41
CA ALA A 100 -7.84 -3.53 2.41
C ALA A 100 -8.62 -4.31 1.35
N VAL A 101 -9.96 -4.18 1.37
CA VAL A 101 -10.82 -4.85 0.40
C VAL A 101 -10.47 -4.39 -1.02
N GLY A 102 -10.17 -5.36 -1.88
CA GLY A 102 -9.86 -5.17 -3.29
C GLY A 102 -10.49 -6.26 -4.17
N PHE A 103 -11.29 -7.15 -3.57
CA PHE A 103 -12.05 -8.18 -4.25
C PHE A 103 -13.53 -7.83 -4.22
N ASN A 104 -14.18 -7.89 -5.39
CA ASN A 104 -15.59 -7.52 -5.57
C ASN A 104 -15.91 -6.12 -5.00
N SER A 105 -15.00 -5.18 -5.20
CA SER A 105 -15.20 -3.78 -4.82
C SER A 105 -16.25 -3.14 -5.73
N MET A 106 -17.28 -2.55 -5.12
CA MET A 106 -18.37 -1.95 -5.86
C MET A 106 -17.98 -0.58 -6.41
N VAL A 107 -18.11 -0.40 -7.70
CA VAL A 107 -17.83 0.84 -8.43
C VAL A 107 -18.94 1.17 -9.41
N TYR A 108 -19.02 2.43 -9.82
CA TYR A 108 -19.85 2.83 -10.96
C TYR A 108 -19.08 2.59 -12.26
N ASP A 109 -19.71 1.90 -13.19
CA ASP A 109 -19.21 1.77 -14.56
C ASP A 109 -19.57 3.03 -15.38
N ILE A 110 -19.02 3.11 -16.58
CA ILE A 110 -19.21 4.25 -17.50
C ILE A 110 -20.69 4.47 -17.90
N ASP A 111 -21.49 3.41 -17.88
CA ASP A 111 -22.94 3.46 -18.15
C ASP A 111 -23.80 3.81 -16.91
N GLY A 112 -23.15 4.04 -15.74
CA GLY A 112 -23.81 4.34 -14.48
C GLY A 112 -24.32 3.12 -13.71
N THR A 113 -24.04 1.91 -14.16
CA THR A 113 -24.36 0.69 -13.41
C THR A 113 -23.35 0.46 -12.28
N VAL A 114 -23.79 -0.24 -11.22
CA VAL A 114 -22.89 -0.65 -10.13
C VAL A 114 -22.38 -2.04 -10.41
N VAL A 115 -21.07 -2.19 -10.50
CA VAL A 115 -20.39 -3.45 -10.79
C VAL A 115 -19.35 -3.79 -9.74
N GLY A 116 -19.14 -5.09 -9.51
CA GLY A 116 -18.06 -5.59 -8.66
C GLY A 116 -16.78 -5.79 -9.47
N VAL A 117 -15.67 -5.22 -9.02
CA VAL A 117 -14.36 -5.28 -9.68
C VAL A 117 -13.28 -5.76 -8.73
N ASN A 118 -12.19 -6.29 -9.30
CA ASN A 118 -11.08 -6.86 -8.53
C ASN A 118 -9.78 -6.09 -8.82
N GLY A 119 -8.99 -5.87 -7.79
CA GLY A 119 -7.65 -5.29 -7.92
C GLY A 119 -7.17 -4.57 -6.67
N THR A 120 -5.87 -4.58 -6.46
CA THR A 120 -5.21 -3.73 -5.45
C THR A 120 -5.41 -2.23 -5.74
N SER A 121 -5.84 -1.91 -6.96
CA SER A 121 -6.25 -0.55 -7.36
C SER A 121 -7.46 -0.02 -6.59
N PHE A 122 -8.25 -0.89 -5.97
CA PHE A 122 -9.42 -0.54 -5.14
C PHE A 122 -9.10 -0.57 -3.65
N SER A 123 -8.21 -1.43 -3.19
CA SER A 123 -7.68 -1.39 -1.82
C SER A 123 -6.83 -0.13 -1.57
N CYS A 124 -6.10 0.33 -2.56
CA CYS A 124 -5.26 1.52 -2.45
C CYS A 124 -6.05 2.79 -2.07
N PRO A 125 -7.10 3.21 -2.78
CA PRO A 125 -7.89 4.38 -2.38
C PRO A 125 -8.64 4.19 -1.07
N THR A 126 -9.03 2.97 -0.71
CA THR A 126 -9.63 2.66 0.61
C THR A 126 -8.65 2.97 1.75
N LEU A 127 -7.41 2.49 1.67
CA LEU A 127 -6.36 2.81 2.64
C LEU A 127 -5.98 4.30 2.61
N CYS A 128 -5.99 4.90 1.42
CA CYS A 128 -5.73 6.33 1.27
C CYS A 128 -6.81 7.16 2.00
N GLY A 129 -8.09 6.81 1.85
CA GLY A 129 -9.19 7.44 2.57
C GLY A 129 -9.07 7.29 4.09
N ALA A 130 -8.74 6.08 4.56
CA ALA A 130 -8.48 5.81 5.98
C ALA A 130 -7.33 6.67 6.53
N ALA A 131 -6.23 6.77 5.79
CA ALA A 131 -5.10 7.63 6.15
C ALA A 131 -5.47 9.12 6.11
N ALA A 132 -6.35 9.54 5.18
CA ALA A 132 -6.82 10.92 5.08
C ALA A 132 -7.60 11.36 6.33
N CYS A 133 -8.43 10.47 6.87
CA CYS A 133 -9.15 10.73 8.13
C CYS A 133 -8.17 10.97 9.28
N LEU A 134 -7.08 10.19 9.37
CA LEU A 134 -6.05 10.41 10.39
C LEU A 134 -5.27 11.71 10.17
N VAL A 135 -4.89 12.02 8.93
CA VAL A 135 -4.21 13.30 8.61
C VAL A 135 -5.10 14.49 8.96
N GLN A 136 -6.40 14.41 8.71
CA GLN A 136 -7.36 15.44 9.07
C GLN A 136 -7.49 15.59 10.61
N ALA A 137 -7.53 14.47 11.33
CA ALA A 137 -7.64 14.48 12.79
C ALA A 137 -6.34 14.92 13.49
N PHE A 138 -5.19 14.70 12.85
CA PHE A 138 -3.85 14.96 13.38
C PHE A 138 -2.98 15.74 12.37
N PRO A 139 -3.33 16.99 12.02
CA PRO A 139 -2.70 17.72 10.91
C PRO A 139 -1.22 18.05 11.12
N ASN A 140 -0.75 18.04 12.36
CA ASN A 140 0.65 18.33 12.71
C ASN A 140 1.51 17.08 12.85
N VAL A 141 0.93 15.87 12.66
CA VAL A 141 1.67 14.61 12.73
C VAL A 141 2.33 14.30 11.38
N ARG A 142 3.59 13.91 11.42
CA ARG A 142 4.33 13.55 10.19
C ARG A 142 3.75 12.32 9.52
N PRO A 143 3.74 12.24 8.18
CA PRO A 143 3.24 11.08 7.44
C PRO A 143 3.83 9.74 7.89
N ALA A 144 5.12 9.68 8.17
CA ALA A 144 5.78 8.46 8.68
C ALA A 144 5.17 7.97 10.00
N THR A 145 4.74 8.88 10.88
CA THR A 145 4.09 8.53 12.15
C THR A 145 2.65 8.04 11.90
N ILE A 146 1.93 8.62 10.95
CA ILE A 146 0.61 8.13 10.52
C ILE A 146 0.74 6.69 9.96
N ILE A 147 1.72 6.44 9.09
CA ILE A 147 2.00 5.11 8.54
C ILE A 147 2.26 4.11 9.68
N LYS A 148 3.13 4.48 10.63
CA LYS A 148 3.45 3.64 11.78
C LYS A 148 2.22 3.35 12.66
N ALA A 149 1.36 4.35 12.88
CA ALA A 149 0.12 4.16 13.65
C ALA A 149 -0.82 3.16 12.96
N LEU A 150 -0.98 3.26 11.64
CA LEU A 150 -1.76 2.31 10.85
C LEU A 150 -1.17 0.89 10.92
N GLN A 151 0.16 0.75 10.78
CA GLN A 151 0.84 -0.55 10.90
C GLN A 151 0.68 -1.15 12.30
N GLN A 152 0.83 -0.35 13.36
CA GLN A 152 0.68 -0.82 14.76
C GLN A 152 -0.76 -1.18 15.14
N SER A 153 -1.74 -0.61 14.45
CA SER A 153 -3.16 -0.89 14.67
C SER A 153 -3.69 -2.10 13.91
N ALA A 154 -2.88 -2.64 12.99
CA ALA A 154 -3.29 -3.69 12.07
C ALA A 154 -3.31 -5.07 12.75
N ASP A 155 -4.12 -5.97 12.21
CA ASP A 155 -4.41 -7.29 12.81
C ASP A 155 -3.23 -8.28 12.76
N ASN A 156 -2.24 -8.05 11.87
CA ASN A 156 -1.00 -8.84 11.76
C ASN A 156 0.24 -8.06 12.25
N ALA A 157 0.07 -6.99 13.02
CA ALA A 157 1.17 -6.11 13.45
C ALA A 157 2.26 -6.80 14.26
N ALA A 158 1.91 -7.88 14.99
CA ALA A 158 2.86 -8.64 15.80
C ALA A 158 3.81 -9.53 14.97
N HIS A 159 3.35 -9.99 13.80
CA HIS A 159 4.08 -10.93 12.94
C HIS A 159 3.93 -10.57 11.46
N PRO A 160 4.38 -9.38 11.04
CA PRO A 160 4.21 -8.93 9.66
C PRO A 160 4.97 -9.85 8.70
N ASP A 161 4.32 -10.16 7.58
CA ASP A 161 4.83 -11.06 6.56
C ASP A 161 4.81 -10.42 5.15
N ASN A 162 5.28 -11.15 4.15
CA ASN A 162 5.36 -10.66 2.78
C ASN A 162 4.10 -10.95 1.93
N ILE A 163 3.03 -11.46 2.54
CA ILE A 163 1.73 -11.73 1.89
C ILE A 163 0.70 -10.71 2.36
N ASN A 164 0.54 -10.55 3.68
CA ASN A 164 -0.45 -9.68 4.30
C ASN A 164 0.17 -8.38 4.86
N GLY A 165 1.49 -8.27 4.85
CA GLY A 165 2.17 -7.17 5.50
C GLY A 165 1.85 -7.12 6.99
N TYR A 166 1.54 -5.92 7.49
CA TYR A 166 1.03 -5.72 8.86
C TYR A 166 -0.46 -6.06 8.99
N GLY A 167 -1.15 -6.42 7.89
CA GLY A 167 -2.56 -6.79 7.89
C GLY A 167 -3.51 -5.61 7.64
N ILE A 168 -4.76 -5.77 8.09
CA ILE A 168 -5.83 -4.78 7.93
C ILE A 168 -5.77 -3.77 9.08
N PRO A 169 -5.59 -2.47 8.81
CA PRO A 169 -5.46 -1.47 9.86
C PRO A 169 -6.80 -1.16 10.52
N ASN A 170 -6.76 -0.86 11.82
CA ASN A 170 -7.88 -0.31 12.57
C ASN A 170 -7.67 1.19 12.81
N VAL A 171 -8.41 2.02 12.09
CA VAL A 171 -8.25 3.50 12.12
C VAL A 171 -8.51 4.09 13.51
N VAL A 172 -9.45 3.52 14.26
CA VAL A 172 -9.77 3.99 15.63
C VAL A 172 -8.59 3.72 16.56
N LYS A 173 -8.05 2.49 16.55
CA LYS A 173 -6.85 2.14 17.33
C LYS A 173 -5.63 2.96 16.91
N ALA A 174 -5.49 3.25 15.61
CA ALA A 174 -4.42 4.13 15.11
C ALA A 174 -4.56 5.56 15.66
N ALA A 175 -5.79 6.08 15.71
CA ALA A 175 -6.05 7.40 16.30
C ALA A 175 -5.77 7.43 17.82
N GLU A 176 -6.13 6.37 18.54
CA GLU A 176 -5.81 6.22 19.98
C GLU A 176 -4.28 6.17 20.19
N TRP A 177 -3.57 5.39 19.37
CA TRP A 177 -2.11 5.31 19.41
C TRP A 177 -1.45 6.68 19.19
N LEU A 178 -1.97 7.47 18.25
CA LEU A 178 -1.47 8.82 17.97
C LEU A 178 -1.75 9.79 19.13
N ARG A 179 -2.92 9.73 19.78
CA ARG A 179 -3.24 10.56 20.95
C ARG A 179 -2.27 10.27 22.10
N ASN A 180 -2.09 9.01 22.43
CA ASN A 180 -1.20 8.60 23.53
C ASN A 180 0.27 8.95 23.26
N GLY A 181 0.72 8.94 22.01
CA GLY A 181 2.08 9.34 21.61
C GLY A 181 2.29 10.85 21.55
N THR A 182 1.22 11.66 21.44
CA THR A 182 1.29 13.13 21.45
C THR A 182 1.22 13.73 22.86
N GLU A 183 0.68 13.02 23.83
CA GLU A 183 0.65 13.43 25.24
C GLU A 183 2.00 13.27 25.96
N LEU A 184 2.96 12.55 25.35
CA LEU A 184 4.31 12.28 25.90
C LEU A 184 5.40 13.26 25.40
N LYS A 185 5.02 14.37 24.81
CA LYS A 185 5.92 15.46 24.38
C LYS A 185 5.46 16.78 24.96
#